data_5d4f29d23ac1090fcbd6ffa385896c6b
#
_entry.id   5d4f29d23ac1090fcbd6ffa385896c6b
#
_cell.length_a   1.000
_cell.length_b   1.000
_cell.length_c   1.000
_cell.angle_alpha   90.00
_cell.angle_beta   90.00
_cell.angle_gamma   90.00
#
_symmetry.space_group_name_H-M   'P 1'
#
loop_
_entity.id
_entity.type
_entity.pdbx_description
1 polymer ?
#
loop_
_entity_poly.entity_id
_entity_poly.type
_entity_poly.pdbx_seq_one_letter_code
_entity_poly.pdbx_strand_id
1 'polypeptide(L)'
;MKFKLVYDRDLANGTCYQSEIEIIPEKLVNTFGTPLEGSGDGKTSGEYLFKSKEPVPNNCNNCDIFTLYDWKWTTLYDEGNPFTPKGFWKLDKPIRFNIGGKSKQYIDNFKKWIKSTVDSNY
;
A
#
# COMPACT_ATOMS: atom_id res chain seq x y z
N MET A 1 -7.48 -14.95 6.04
CA MET A 1 -7.35 -14.51 4.64
C MET A 1 -5.94 -14.02 4.37
N LYS A 2 -5.33 -14.48 3.30
CA LYS A 2 -3.96 -14.12 2.93
C LYS A 2 -3.95 -13.38 1.60
N PHE A 3 -2.98 -12.50 1.43
CA PHE A 3 -2.81 -11.70 0.22
C PHE A 3 -1.43 -11.94 -0.39
N LYS A 4 -1.26 -11.51 -1.62
CA LYS A 4 0.01 -11.58 -2.33
C LYS A 4 0.25 -10.27 -3.07
N LEU A 5 1.53 -9.92 -3.21
CA LEU A 5 1.95 -8.77 -4.01
C LEU A 5 1.70 -9.09 -5.48
N VAL A 6 1.13 -8.12 -6.21
CA VAL A 6 0.91 -8.21 -7.65
C VAL A 6 1.44 -6.95 -8.32
N TYR A 7 1.68 -7.01 -9.64
CA TYR A 7 2.33 -5.93 -10.38
C TYR A 7 1.49 -5.39 -11.53
N ASP A 8 0.32 -5.96 -11.77
CA ASP A 8 -0.58 -5.51 -12.84
C ASP A 8 -1.40 -4.30 -12.34
N ARG A 9 -0.96 -3.10 -12.72
CA ARG A 9 -1.59 -1.85 -12.30
C ARG A 9 -3.03 -1.72 -12.79
N ASP A 10 -3.42 -2.42 -13.84
CA ASP A 10 -4.80 -2.39 -14.33
C ASP A 10 -5.78 -2.93 -13.28
N LEU A 11 -5.32 -3.81 -12.41
CA LEU A 11 -6.14 -4.31 -11.30
C LEU A 11 -6.54 -3.20 -10.33
N ALA A 12 -5.76 -2.12 -10.24
CA ALA A 12 -6.04 -1.00 -9.37
C ALA A 12 -7.03 0.02 -9.96
N ASN A 13 -7.42 -0.15 -11.23
CA ASN A 13 -8.38 0.75 -11.87
C ASN A 13 -9.70 0.75 -11.11
N GLY A 14 -10.20 1.94 -10.79
CA GLY A 14 -11.44 2.10 -10.03
C GLY A 14 -11.28 1.98 -8.53
N THR A 15 -10.06 1.81 -8.01
CA THR A 15 -9.84 1.87 -6.56
C THR A 15 -9.86 3.31 -6.08
N CYS A 16 -10.28 3.50 -4.84
CA CYS A 16 -10.25 4.79 -4.18
C CYS A 16 -9.89 4.60 -2.70
N TYR A 17 -9.59 5.69 -2.02
CA TYR A 17 -9.25 5.67 -0.60
C TYR A 17 -10.33 4.94 0.20
N GLN A 18 -9.91 4.01 1.05
CA GLN A 18 -10.80 3.26 1.92
C GLN A 18 -10.42 3.38 3.39
N SER A 19 -9.13 3.41 3.72
CA SER A 19 -8.66 3.42 5.10
C SER A 19 -7.20 3.82 5.17
N GLU A 20 -6.65 3.78 6.38
CA GLU A 20 -5.27 4.10 6.69
C GLU A 20 -4.67 3.01 7.57
N ILE A 21 -3.35 2.92 7.57
CA ILE A 21 -2.61 2.01 8.44
C ILE A 21 -1.23 2.60 8.73
N GLU A 22 -0.73 2.41 9.94
CA GLU A 22 0.63 2.81 10.29
C GLU A 22 1.57 1.63 10.17
N ILE A 23 2.61 1.79 9.36
CA ILE A 23 3.64 0.76 9.14
C ILE A 23 4.98 1.47 8.99
N ILE A 24 6.05 0.80 9.41
CA ILE A 24 7.40 1.31 9.22
C ILE A 24 7.82 1.10 7.75
N PRO A 25 8.12 2.17 7.00
CA PRO A 25 8.47 2.05 5.57
C PRO A 25 9.61 1.08 5.29
N GLU A 26 10.67 1.10 6.08
CA GLU A 26 11.80 0.18 5.92
C GLU A 26 11.35 -1.29 5.99
N LYS A 27 10.42 -1.60 6.87
CA LYS A 27 9.88 -2.96 7.00
C LYS A 27 9.10 -3.38 5.77
N LEU A 28 8.35 -2.46 5.16
CA LEU A 28 7.64 -2.73 3.91
C LEU A 28 8.62 -3.12 2.81
N VAL A 29 9.67 -2.33 2.64
CA VAL A 29 10.69 -2.58 1.61
C VAL A 29 11.40 -3.91 1.87
N ASN A 30 11.75 -4.18 3.11
CA ASN A 30 12.43 -5.45 3.46
C ASN A 30 11.53 -6.67 3.25
N THR A 31 10.22 -6.51 3.40
CA THR A 31 9.26 -7.60 3.24
C THR A 31 8.85 -7.82 1.78
N PHE A 32 8.59 -6.74 1.06
CA PHE A 32 7.97 -6.79 -0.28
C PHE A 32 8.86 -6.29 -1.41
N GLY A 33 10.03 -5.75 -1.11
CA GLY A 33 10.92 -5.16 -2.11
C GLY A 33 10.58 -3.72 -2.43
N THR A 34 11.20 -3.19 -3.47
CA THR A 34 11.00 -1.81 -3.90
C THR A 34 9.56 -1.60 -4.35
N PRO A 35 8.88 -0.53 -3.90
CA PRO A 35 7.51 -0.25 -4.34
C PRO A 35 7.48 0.12 -5.83
N LEU A 36 6.31 -0.02 -6.43
CA LEU A 36 6.05 0.50 -7.77
C LEU A 36 6.13 2.03 -7.74
N GLU A 37 6.44 2.64 -8.88
CA GLU A 37 6.45 4.10 -9.00
C GLU A 37 5.11 4.70 -8.59
N GLY A 38 5.16 5.87 -7.96
CA GLY A 38 3.96 6.57 -7.54
C GLY A 38 3.21 7.24 -8.68
N SER A 39 2.21 8.04 -8.30
CA SER A 39 1.43 8.82 -9.26
C SER A 39 2.27 9.92 -9.90
N GLY A 40 1.98 10.26 -11.16
CA GLY A 40 2.73 11.27 -11.89
C GLY A 40 2.56 12.69 -11.36
N ASP A 41 1.60 12.92 -10.47
CA ASP A 41 1.35 14.24 -9.86
C ASP A 41 2.16 14.47 -8.58
N GLY A 42 3.00 13.52 -8.18
CA GLY A 42 3.86 13.64 -6.99
C GLY A 42 3.18 13.38 -5.67
N LYS A 43 1.87 13.18 -5.62
CA LYS A 43 1.14 12.94 -4.37
C LYS A 43 1.54 11.63 -3.71
N THR A 44 1.93 10.64 -4.51
CA THR A 44 2.49 9.38 -4.03
C THR A 44 3.90 9.22 -4.59
N SER A 45 4.83 8.68 -3.79
CA SER A 45 6.18 8.39 -4.26
C SER A 45 6.38 6.91 -4.55
N GLY A 46 5.48 6.06 -4.06
CA GLY A 46 5.52 4.63 -4.31
C GLY A 46 4.23 3.96 -3.88
N GLU A 47 3.96 2.78 -4.43
CA GLU A 47 2.79 2.00 -4.06
C GLU A 47 3.06 0.51 -4.14
N TYR A 48 2.30 -0.23 -3.35
CA TYR A 48 2.23 -1.68 -3.42
C TYR A 48 0.82 -2.07 -3.78
N LEU A 49 0.68 -3.14 -4.55
CA LEU A 49 -0.62 -3.64 -5.01
C LEU A 49 -0.74 -5.09 -4.56
N PHE A 50 -1.88 -5.40 -3.92
CA PHE A 50 -2.11 -6.71 -3.32
C PHE A 50 -3.44 -7.30 -3.79
N LYS A 51 -3.47 -8.62 -3.89
CA LYS A 51 -4.66 -9.40 -4.21
C LYS A 51 -4.76 -10.59 -3.27
N SER A 52 -5.99 -10.95 -2.88
CA SER A 52 -6.21 -12.15 -2.07
C SER A 52 -5.68 -13.40 -2.77
N LYS A 53 -5.12 -14.31 -1.99
CA LYS A 53 -4.75 -15.65 -2.47
C LYS A 53 -5.96 -16.57 -2.56
N GLU A 54 -7.01 -16.30 -1.78
CA GLU A 54 -8.24 -17.09 -1.78
C GLU A 54 -9.24 -16.53 -2.79
N PRO A 55 -10.06 -17.39 -3.41
CA PRO A 55 -11.17 -16.92 -4.25
C PRO A 55 -12.15 -16.07 -3.45
N VAL A 56 -12.72 -15.05 -4.06
CA VAL A 56 -13.79 -14.24 -3.46
C VAL A 56 -15.10 -14.47 -4.24
N PRO A 57 -16.26 -14.16 -3.63
CA PRO A 57 -17.55 -14.34 -4.31
C PRO A 57 -17.62 -13.59 -5.65
N ASN A 58 -18.27 -14.22 -6.64
CA ASN A 58 -18.37 -13.67 -8.00
C ASN A 58 -19.14 -12.37 -8.10
N ASN A 59 -19.96 -12.04 -7.09
CA ASN A 59 -20.71 -10.79 -7.07
C ASN A 59 -19.87 -9.59 -6.63
N CYS A 60 -18.60 -9.80 -6.36
CA CYS A 60 -17.71 -8.75 -5.90
C CYS A 60 -16.46 -8.70 -6.80
N ASN A 61 -16.56 -7.92 -7.87
CA ASN A 61 -15.49 -7.81 -8.86
C ASN A 61 -14.30 -7.01 -8.27
N ASN A 62 -13.17 -7.72 -8.07
CA ASN A 62 -11.92 -7.13 -7.56
C ASN A 62 -12.05 -6.45 -6.20
N CYS A 63 -13.01 -6.84 -5.37
CA CYS A 63 -13.12 -6.30 -4.01
C CYS A 63 -12.00 -6.79 -3.08
N ASP A 64 -11.19 -7.73 -3.52
CA ASP A 64 -10.02 -8.27 -2.84
C ASP A 64 -8.70 -7.62 -3.31
N ILE A 65 -8.79 -6.55 -4.10
CA ILE A 65 -7.61 -5.78 -4.55
C ILE A 65 -7.44 -4.57 -3.64
N PHE A 66 -6.23 -4.40 -3.11
CA PHE A 66 -5.88 -3.25 -2.28
C PHE A 66 -4.57 -2.64 -2.73
N THR A 67 -4.49 -1.32 -2.63
CA THR A 67 -3.25 -0.57 -2.83
C THR A 67 -2.80 0.00 -1.50
N LEU A 68 -1.49 0.08 -1.31
CA LEU A 68 -0.88 0.71 -0.13
C LEU A 68 0.10 1.75 -0.65
N TYR A 69 -0.07 3.02 -0.26
CA TYR A 69 0.72 4.11 -0.82
C TYR A 69 0.94 5.23 0.20
N ASP A 70 2.06 5.96 0.03
CA ASP A 70 2.30 7.19 0.77
C ASP A 70 1.41 8.31 0.18
N TRP A 71 1.09 9.31 1.00
CA TRP A 71 0.21 10.39 0.53
C TRP A 71 0.79 11.74 0.93
N LYS A 72 1.42 12.42 -0.04
CA LYS A 72 1.93 13.79 0.12
C LYS A 72 3.05 13.93 1.15
N TRP A 73 3.81 12.86 1.40
CA TRP A 73 4.88 12.87 2.40
C TRP A 73 6.22 13.37 1.88
N THR A 74 6.46 13.30 0.56
CA THR A 74 7.80 13.50 0.01
C THR A 74 7.94 14.82 -0.75
N THR A 75 9.19 15.16 -1.06
CA THR A 75 9.53 16.35 -1.85
C THR A 75 9.02 16.29 -3.29
N LEU A 76 8.55 15.12 -3.77
CA LEU A 76 7.89 15.04 -5.06
C LEU A 76 6.58 15.84 -5.08
N TYR A 77 5.87 15.88 -3.96
CA TYR A 77 4.63 16.65 -3.86
C TYR A 77 4.91 18.12 -3.54
N ASP A 78 5.81 18.38 -2.58
CA ASP A 78 6.14 19.72 -2.09
C ASP A 78 7.60 19.73 -1.64
N GLU A 79 8.40 20.61 -2.21
CA GLU A 79 9.82 20.74 -1.86
C GLU A 79 10.04 21.07 -0.38
N GLY A 80 9.03 21.63 0.30
CA GLY A 80 9.07 21.90 1.72
C GLY A 80 8.88 20.69 2.61
N ASN A 81 8.49 19.54 2.06
CA ASN A 81 8.34 18.32 2.85
C ASN A 81 9.71 17.81 3.34
N PRO A 82 9.76 17.19 4.54
CA PRO A 82 11.04 16.82 5.14
C PRO A 82 11.71 15.60 4.51
N PHE A 83 11.01 14.82 3.68
CA PHE A 83 11.55 13.56 3.16
C PHE A 83 11.66 13.57 1.64
N THR A 84 12.83 13.17 1.13
CA THR A 84 12.93 12.76 -0.28
C THR A 84 12.23 11.40 -0.44
N PRO A 85 11.82 11.01 -1.66
CA PRO A 85 11.25 9.67 -1.85
C PRO A 85 12.17 8.57 -1.34
N LYS A 86 13.45 8.64 -1.68
CA LYS A 86 14.44 7.65 -1.23
C LYS A 86 14.58 7.61 0.29
N GLY A 87 14.62 8.75 0.94
CA GLY A 87 14.72 8.84 2.39
C GLY A 87 13.47 8.35 3.09
N PHE A 88 12.29 8.65 2.52
CA PHE A 88 11.01 8.21 3.07
C PHE A 88 10.95 6.67 3.20
N TRP A 89 11.32 5.95 2.14
CA TRP A 89 11.22 4.48 2.13
C TRP A 89 12.30 3.80 2.98
N LYS A 90 13.23 4.56 3.56
CA LYS A 90 14.22 4.07 4.52
C LYS A 90 13.89 4.40 5.97
N LEU A 91 12.78 5.08 6.23
CA LEU A 91 12.41 5.44 7.60
C LEU A 91 12.17 4.18 8.44
N ASP A 92 12.64 4.23 9.68
CA ASP A 92 12.52 3.13 10.64
C ASP A 92 11.48 3.42 11.74
N LYS A 93 10.56 4.34 11.46
CA LYS A 93 9.49 4.71 12.39
C LYS A 93 8.12 4.56 11.70
N PRO A 94 7.04 4.32 12.49
CA PRO A 94 5.70 4.18 11.91
C PRO A 94 5.27 5.44 11.15
N ILE A 95 4.77 5.23 9.95
CA ILE A 95 4.23 6.30 9.10
C ILE A 95 2.84 5.85 8.66
N ARG A 96 1.93 6.81 8.55
CA ARG A 96 0.57 6.57 8.06
C ARG A 96 0.59 6.41 6.55
N PHE A 97 0.11 5.24 6.10
CA PHE A 97 -0.12 4.95 4.68
C PHE A 97 -1.60 4.94 4.40
N ASN A 98 -1.97 5.32 3.18
CA ASN A 98 -3.34 5.18 2.72
C ASN A 98 -3.53 3.81 2.09
N ILE A 99 -4.74 3.27 2.26
CA ILE A 99 -5.17 2.03 1.62
C ILE A 99 -6.27 2.36 0.62
N GLY A 100 -6.06 2.01 -0.64
CA GLY A 100 -7.06 2.12 -1.69
C GLY A 100 -7.70 0.77 -1.96
N GLY A 101 -8.94 0.77 -2.44
CA GLY A 101 -9.65 -0.44 -2.81
C GLY A 101 -10.95 -0.12 -3.51
N LYS A 102 -11.61 -1.13 -4.07
CA LYS A 102 -12.93 -0.96 -4.68
C LYS A 102 -14.05 -1.09 -3.67
N SER A 103 -13.76 -1.69 -2.52
CA SER A 103 -14.76 -1.97 -1.49
C SER A 103 -14.09 -2.05 -0.13
N LYS A 104 -14.86 -1.82 0.93
CA LYS A 104 -14.40 -2.03 2.31
C LYS A 104 -14.56 -3.47 2.78
N GLN A 105 -15.12 -4.34 1.96
CA GLN A 105 -15.54 -5.68 2.38
C GLN A 105 -14.43 -6.51 3.04
N TYR A 106 -13.21 -6.46 2.52
CA TYR A 106 -12.09 -7.23 3.06
C TYR A 106 -11.00 -6.36 3.65
N ILE A 107 -11.31 -5.10 3.98
CA ILE A 107 -10.30 -4.14 4.44
C ILE A 107 -9.66 -4.59 5.77
N ASP A 108 -10.46 -5.09 6.71
CA ASP A 108 -9.95 -5.53 8.01
C ASP A 108 -9.07 -6.78 7.87
N ASN A 109 -9.46 -7.69 6.97
CA ASN A 109 -8.64 -8.85 6.65
C ASN A 109 -7.28 -8.43 6.09
N PHE A 110 -7.28 -7.47 5.17
CA PHE A 110 -6.05 -6.96 4.58
C PHE A 110 -5.16 -6.27 5.62
N LYS A 111 -5.75 -5.40 6.46
CA LYS A 111 -5.00 -4.68 7.49
C LYS A 111 -4.34 -5.65 8.47
N LYS A 112 -5.05 -6.67 8.92
CA LYS A 112 -4.51 -7.68 9.83
C LYS A 112 -3.39 -8.48 9.16
N TRP A 113 -3.61 -8.89 7.92
CA TRP A 113 -2.62 -9.67 7.20
C TRP A 113 -1.32 -8.90 6.97
N ILE A 114 -1.40 -7.66 6.47
CA ILE A 114 -0.19 -6.91 6.15
C ILE A 114 0.60 -6.57 7.42
N LYS A 115 -0.08 -6.18 8.49
CA LYS A 115 0.57 -5.89 9.76
C LYS A 115 1.30 -7.11 10.30
N SER A 116 0.63 -8.25 10.32
CA SER A 116 1.20 -9.52 10.78
C SER A 116 2.38 -9.96 9.91
N THR A 117 2.25 -9.81 8.58
CA THR A 117 3.28 -10.23 7.62
C THR A 117 4.54 -9.38 7.76
N VAL A 118 4.38 -8.06 7.89
CA VAL A 118 5.50 -7.14 8.06
C VAL A 118 6.19 -7.38 9.40
N ASP A 119 5.42 -7.56 10.48
CA ASP A 119 5.98 -7.75 11.81
C ASP A 119 6.71 -9.10 11.96
N SER A 120 6.26 -10.14 11.26
CA SER A 120 6.87 -11.49 11.37
C SER A 120 8.23 -11.60 10.67
N ASN A 121 8.61 -10.61 9.84
CA ASN A 121 9.92 -10.59 9.16
C ASN A 121 10.98 -9.83 9.96
N TYR A 122 10.69 -9.52 11.22
CA TYR A 122 11.62 -8.82 12.10
C TYR A 122 11.88 -9.56 13.40
#